data_8a70ac4f462291cfff0b71dc6a429c48
#
_entry.id   8a70ac4f462291cfff0b71dc6a429c48
#
_cell.length_a   1.000
_cell.length_b   1.000
_cell.length_c   1.000
_cell.angle_alpha   90.00
_cell.angle_beta   90.00
_cell.angle_gamma   90.00
#
_symmetry.space_group_name_H-M   'P 1'
#
loop_
_entity.id
_entity.type
_entity.pdbx_description
1 polymer ?
#
loop_
_entity_poly.entity_id
_entity_poly.type
_entity_poly.pdbx_seq_one_letter_code
_entity_poly.pdbx_strand_id
1 'polypeptide(L)'
;MSQIGTDPADPQTIFVHPLTVADVVAALRTAAPPHLAESWDSNRLICGDPAESVDSVLLAVDPVTAVVDEAIRRDVDLVITHHPLYLRGTDHVSATDPKGRCVHRLIRAGIALANAHTTLDAAHGGVAAALAAA
;
A
#
# COMPACT_ATOMS: atom_id res chain seq x y z
N MET A 1 -31.81 17.00 11.25
CA MET A 1 -30.69 16.82 10.33
C MET A 1 -29.92 18.12 10.29
N SER A 2 -28.84 18.23 11.01
CA SER A 2 -27.97 19.41 11.05
C SER A 2 -27.09 19.40 9.80
N GLN A 3 -27.26 20.37 8.91
CA GLN A 3 -26.38 20.58 7.78
C GLN A 3 -25.04 21.07 8.33
N ILE A 4 -23.98 20.31 8.10
CA ILE A 4 -22.60 20.73 8.36
C ILE A 4 -22.32 21.85 7.36
N GLY A 5 -22.03 23.07 7.87
CA GLY A 5 -21.78 24.23 7.05
C GLY A 5 -20.58 24.05 6.13
N THR A 6 -20.77 24.45 4.88
CA THR A 6 -19.75 24.41 3.82
C THR A 6 -19.09 25.78 3.61
N ASP A 7 -19.06 26.65 4.63
CA ASP A 7 -18.42 27.96 4.52
C ASP A 7 -16.92 27.85 4.79
N PRO A 8 -16.06 28.06 3.77
CA PRO A 8 -14.62 28.00 3.94
C PRO A 8 -14.05 29.09 4.85
N ALA A 9 -14.85 30.08 5.25
CA ALA A 9 -14.45 31.15 6.16
C ALA A 9 -14.82 30.85 7.62
N ASP A 10 -15.58 29.78 7.91
CA ASP A 10 -15.94 29.40 9.28
C ASP A 10 -14.74 28.69 9.94
N PRO A 11 -14.16 29.24 11.02
CA PRO A 11 -13.05 28.62 11.74
C PRO A 11 -13.41 27.28 12.42
N GLN A 12 -14.69 26.88 12.43
CA GLN A 12 -15.16 25.58 12.92
C GLN A 12 -15.39 24.57 11.78
N THR A 13 -15.18 24.95 10.52
CA THR A 13 -15.27 24.03 9.39
C THR A 13 -14.07 23.11 9.40
N ILE A 14 -14.26 21.86 9.83
CA ILE A 14 -13.26 20.81 9.75
C ILE A 14 -13.34 20.22 8.35
N PHE A 15 -12.33 20.49 7.52
CA PHE A 15 -12.16 19.79 6.24
C PHE A 15 -11.58 18.41 6.52
N VAL A 16 -12.41 17.38 6.47
CA VAL A 16 -11.94 16.00 6.47
C VAL A 16 -11.60 15.66 5.03
N HIS A 17 -10.30 15.65 4.71
CA HIS A 17 -9.85 15.12 3.43
C HIS A 17 -9.88 13.58 3.50
N PRO A 18 -10.35 12.90 2.46
CA PRO A 18 -10.24 11.46 2.39
C PRO A 18 -8.75 11.07 2.46
N LEU A 19 -8.44 9.96 3.12
CA LEU A 19 -7.09 9.41 3.12
C LEU A 19 -6.68 9.08 1.69
N THR A 20 -5.43 9.34 1.36
CA THR A 20 -4.84 9.00 0.07
C THR A 20 -3.89 7.81 0.18
N VAL A 21 -3.55 7.21 -0.96
CA VAL A 21 -2.48 6.20 -1.04
C VAL A 21 -1.19 6.74 -0.43
N ALA A 22 -0.84 8.01 -0.68
CA ALA A 22 0.33 8.64 -0.08
C ALA A 22 0.26 8.69 1.45
N ASP A 23 -0.90 8.99 2.03
CA ASP A 23 -1.08 9.05 3.49
C ASP A 23 -0.90 7.67 4.13
N VAL A 24 -1.48 6.62 3.51
CA VAL A 24 -1.33 5.25 4.01
C VAL A 24 0.12 4.77 3.89
N VAL A 25 0.79 5.06 2.78
CA VAL A 25 2.23 4.74 2.60
C VAL A 25 3.09 5.50 3.60
N ALA A 26 2.76 6.75 3.93
CA ALA A 26 3.47 7.53 4.95
C ALA A 26 3.27 6.92 6.36
N ALA A 27 2.05 6.49 6.70
CA ALA A 27 1.78 5.78 7.95
C ALA A 27 2.55 4.46 8.02
N LEU A 28 2.59 3.68 6.94
CA LEU A 28 3.38 2.45 6.84
C LEU A 28 4.87 2.71 7.08
N ARG A 29 5.42 3.78 6.51
CA ARG A 29 6.82 4.20 6.72
C ARG A 29 7.10 4.70 8.14
N THR A 30 6.10 5.18 8.84
CA THR A 30 6.22 5.54 10.25
C THR A 30 6.30 4.27 11.12
N ALA A 31 5.48 3.26 10.82
CA ALA A 31 5.47 1.99 11.53
C ALA A 31 6.70 1.12 11.19
N ALA A 32 7.16 1.16 9.95
CA ALA A 32 8.32 0.41 9.42
C ALA A 32 9.29 1.39 8.72
N PRO A 33 10.13 2.12 9.49
CA PRO A 33 10.94 3.22 8.97
C PRO A 33 11.93 2.79 7.88
N PRO A 34 12.08 3.58 6.80
CA PRO A 34 12.94 3.24 5.66
C PRO A 34 14.41 2.97 5.99
N HIS A 35 14.95 3.60 7.04
CA HIS A 35 16.34 3.41 7.47
C HIS A 35 16.63 2.01 8.04
N LEU A 36 15.59 1.23 8.33
CA LEU A 36 15.70 -0.16 8.77
C LEU A 36 15.82 -1.15 7.61
N ALA A 37 15.67 -0.68 6.37
CA ALA A 37 15.76 -1.54 5.20
C ALA A 37 17.19 -2.06 4.98
N GLU A 38 17.29 -3.34 4.60
CA GLU A 38 18.52 -3.89 4.07
C GLU A 38 18.92 -3.16 2.76
N SER A 39 20.21 -3.03 2.48
CA SER A 39 20.73 -2.27 1.35
C SER A 39 20.26 -2.77 -0.03
N TRP A 40 19.91 -4.04 -0.12
CA TRP A 40 19.45 -4.73 -1.34
C TRP A 40 17.92 -4.73 -1.49
N ASP A 41 17.20 -4.20 -0.49
CA ASP A 41 15.74 -4.37 -0.38
C ASP A 41 14.94 -3.34 -1.19
N SER A 42 13.65 -3.61 -1.33
CA SER A 42 12.69 -2.76 -2.02
C SER A 42 11.43 -2.58 -1.17
N ASN A 43 11.29 -1.40 -0.58
CA ASN A 43 10.14 -0.99 0.24
C ASN A 43 9.53 0.27 -0.35
N ARG A 44 8.43 0.15 -1.09
CA ARG A 44 7.87 1.29 -1.86
C ARG A 44 6.43 1.08 -2.31
N LEU A 45 5.85 2.14 -2.83
CA LEU A 45 4.69 2.05 -3.71
C LEU A 45 5.16 1.42 -5.04
N ILE A 46 4.57 0.30 -5.42
CA ILE A 46 4.94 -0.48 -6.62
C ILE A 46 4.18 0.03 -7.84
N CYS A 47 2.87 0.26 -7.69
CA CYS A 47 2.01 0.83 -8.72
C CYS A 47 0.80 1.52 -8.07
N GLY A 48 0.13 2.35 -8.85
CA GLY A 48 -1.01 3.18 -8.42
C GLY A 48 -0.64 4.65 -8.29
N ASP A 49 -1.65 5.50 -8.24
CA ASP A 49 -1.50 6.94 -8.06
C ASP A 49 -1.48 7.27 -6.55
N PRO A 50 -0.44 7.94 -6.03
CA PRO A 50 -0.39 8.34 -4.64
C PRO A 50 -1.49 9.32 -4.22
N ALA A 51 -2.15 9.99 -5.17
CA ALA A 51 -3.22 10.95 -4.90
C ALA A 51 -4.63 10.32 -4.83
N GLU A 52 -4.78 9.06 -5.24
CA GLU A 52 -6.06 8.35 -5.16
C GLU A 52 -6.51 8.16 -3.71
N SER A 53 -7.82 8.25 -3.48
CA SER A 53 -8.42 8.04 -2.17
C SER A 53 -8.38 6.57 -1.75
N VAL A 54 -8.27 6.31 -0.46
CA VAL A 54 -8.23 4.97 0.13
C VAL A 54 -9.26 4.85 1.25
N ASP A 55 -10.27 4.03 1.03
CA ASP A 55 -11.28 3.65 2.02
C ASP A 55 -11.04 2.21 2.52
N SER A 56 -10.37 1.37 1.72
CA SER A 56 -10.18 -0.05 2.01
C SER A 56 -8.77 -0.54 1.64
N VAL A 57 -8.20 -1.38 2.50
CA VAL A 57 -6.87 -1.96 2.33
C VAL A 57 -6.92 -3.48 2.50
N LEU A 58 -6.31 -4.20 1.56
CA LEU A 58 -6.05 -5.64 1.68
C LEU A 58 -4.61 -5.88 2.10
N LEU A 59 -4.41 -6.64 3.18
CA LEU A 59 -3.08 -7.06 3.64
C LEU A 59 -2.81 -8.50 3.18
N ALA A 60 -1.61 -8.74 2.67
CA ALA A 60 -1.16 -10.07 2.27
C ALA A 60 0.35 -10.23 2.48
N VAL A 61 0.83 -11.48 2.45
CA VAL A 61 2.27 -11.75 2.51
C VAL A 61 2.89 -11.60 1.13
N ASP A 62 2.31 -12.24 0.12
CA ASP A 62 2.84 -12.31 -1.24
C ASP A 62 1.94 -11.60 -2.26
N PRO A 63 2.51 -10.83 -3.20
CA PRO A 63 1.76 -10.19 -4.28
C PRO A 63 1.50 -11.16 -5.45
N VAL A 64 0.85 -12.30 -5.16
CA VAL A 64 0.54 -13.34 -6.15
C VAL A 64 -0.80 -13.11 -6.84
N THR A 65 -1.03 -13.79 -7.97
CA THR A 65 -2.26 -13.66 -8.75
C THR A 65 -3.52 -13.85 -7.90
N ALA A 66 -3.53 -14.81 -6.97
CA ALA A 66 -4.68 -15.05 -6.09
C ALA A 66 -5.00 -13.85 -5.19
N VAL A 67 -3.99 -13.11 -4.71
CA VAL A 67 -4.17 -11.88 -3.94
C VAL A 67 -4.72 -10.76 -4.82
N VAL A 68 -4.25 -10.65 -6.07
CA VAL A 68 -4.79 -9.69 -7.04
C VAL A 68 -6.25 -10.01 -7.38
N ASP A 69 -6.59 -11.29 -7.56
CA ASP A 69 -7.98 -11.74 -7.78
C ASP A 69 -8.88 -11.35 -6.60
N GLU A 70 -8.41 -11.57 -5.39
CA GLU A 70 -9.14 -11.23 -4.18
C GLU A 70 -9.31 -9.73 -4.00
N ALA A 71 -8.25 -8.94 -4.28
CA ALA A 71 -8.30 -7.48 -4.24
C ALA A 71 -9.35 -6.92 -5.20
N ILE A 72 -9.36 -7.42 -6.44
CA ILE A 72 -10.35 -7.02 -7.46
C ILE A 72 -11.76 -7.44 -7.05
N ARG A 73 -11.93 -8.67 -6.55
CA ARG A 73 -13.23 -9.18 -6.12
C ARG A 73 -13.82 -8.37 -4.96
N ARG A 74 -12.98 -7.87 -4.06
CA ARG A 74 -13.38 -7.06 -2.91
C ARG A 74 -13.48 -5.58 -3.22
N ASP A 75 -13.04 -5.17 -4.40
CA ASP A 75 -13.01 -3.77 -4.82
C ASP A 75 -12.27 -2.87 -3.80
N VAL A 76 -11.07 -3.32 -3.39
CA VAL A 76 -10.23 -2.56 -2.46
C VAL A 76 -9.43 -1.49 -3.20
N ASP A 77 -9.02 -0.43 -2.50
CA ASP A 77 -8.28 0.67 -3.09
C ASP A 77 -6.76 0.44 -3.06
N LEU A 78 -6.28 -0.27 -2.06
CA LEU A 78 -4.85 -0.50 -1.84
C LEU A 78 -4.58 -1.93 -1.36
N VAL A 79 -3.56 -2.55 -1.93
CA VAL A 79 -2.96 -3.80 -1.42
C VAL A 79 -1.62 -3.46 -0.77
N ILE A 80 -1.40 -3.93 0.45
CA ILE A 80 -0.09 -3.86 1.11
C ILE A 80 0.41 -5.29 1.31
N THR A 81 1.60 -5.57 0.78
CA THR A 81 2.25 -6.87 0.94
C THR A 81 3.52 -6.78 1.77
N HIS A 82 3.89 -7.90 2.40
CA HIS A 82 5.19 -8.03 3.04
C HIS A 82 6.28 -8.17 1.97
N HIS A 83 6.18 -9.16 1.11
CA HIS A 83 7.14 -9.36 0.04
C HIS A 83 6.92 -8.37 -1.12
N PRO A 84 8.01 -7.83 -1.71
CA PRO A 84 7.92 -6.97 -2.88
C PRO A 84 7.59 -7.78 -4.14
N LEU A 85 6.75 -7.22 -5.02
CA LEU A 85 6.53 -7.80 -6.35
C LEU A 85 7.83 -7.78 -7.18
N TYR A 86 8.58 -6.68 -7.08
CA TYR A 86 9.88 -6.50 -7.71
C TYR A 86 10.93 -6.21 -6.64
N LEU A 87 11.76 -7.20 -6.32
CA LEU A 87 12.90 -7.01 -5.43
C LEU A 87 14.04 -6.29 -6.15
N ARG A 88 14.19 -6.55 -7.45
CA ARG A 88 15.18 -5.90 -8.32
C ARG A 88 14.45 -5.02 -9.33
N GLY A 89 15.16 -4.02 -9.87
CA GLY A 89 14.63 -3.19 -10.95
C GLY A 89 14.21 -4.02 -12.15
N THR A 90 13.18 -3.55 -12.85
CA THR A 90 12.73 -4.14 -14.13
C THR A 90 12.78 -3.07 -15.20
N ASP A 91 13.09 -3.44 -16.42
CA ASP A 91 13.12 -2.58 -17.60
C ASP A 91 11.85 -2.71 -18.45
N HIS A 92 10.95 -3.60 -18.06
CA HIS A 92 9.66 -3.78 -18.74
C HIS A 92 8.57 -4.24 -17.78
N VAL A 93 7.32 -3.95 -18.15
CA VAL A 93 6.11 -4.41 -17.46
C VAL A 93 5.15 -4.93 -18.52
N SER A 94 5.27 -6.21 -18.85
CA SER A 94 4.43 -6.86 -19.87
C SER A 94 3.39 -7.76 -19.21
N ALA A 95 2.15 -7.75 -19.72
CA ALA A 95 1.11 -8.67 -19.28
C ALA A 95 1.38 -10.13 -19.68
N THR A 96 2.43 -10.39 -20.47
CA THR A 96 2.84 -11.76 -20.82
C THR A 96 3.60 -12.47 -19.72
N ASP A 97 4.25 -11.71 -18.80
CA ASP A 97 4.86 -12.29 -17.62
C ASP A 97 3.95 -12.19 -16.37
N PRO A 98 4.09 -13.09 -15.38
CA PRO A 98 3.21 -13.12 -14.22
C PRO A 98 3.20 -11.82 -13.39
N LYS A 99 4.36 -11.19 -13.16
CA LYS A 99 4.47 -9.97 -12.36
C LYS A 99 3.90 -8.77 -13.09
N GLY A 100 4.22 -8.60 -14.37
CA GLY A 100 3.66 -7.56 -15.20
C GLY A 100 2.14 -7.71 -15.33
N ARG A 101 1.62 -8.92 -15.41
CA ARG A 101 0.18 -9.18 -15.42
C ARG A 101 -0.50 -8.73 -14.12
N CYS A 102 0.11 -8.94 -12.97
CA CYS A 102 -0.39 -8.42 -11.70
C CYS A 102 -0.48 -6.90 -11.73
N VAL A 103 0.57 -6.21 -12.15
CA VAL A 103 0.59 -4.74 -12.28
C VAL A 103 -0.50 -4.25 -13.23
N HIS A 104 -0.60 -4.83 -14.42
CA HIS A 104 -1.64 -4.46 -15.39
C HIS A 104 -3.04 -4.58 -14.83
N ARG A 105 -3.32 -5.67 -14.12
CA ARG A 105 -4.63 -5.93 -13.55
C ARG A 105 -4.96 -4.97 -12.41
N LEU A 106 -4.02 -4.71 -11.52
CA LEU A 106 -4.19 -3.76 -10.42
C LEU A 106 -4.45 -2.34 -10.95
N ILE A 107 -3.61 -1.84 -11.87
CA ILE A 107 -3.78 -0.50 -12.46
C ILE A 107 -5.13 -0.37 -13.17
N ARG A 108 -5.55 -1.38 -13.94
CA ARG A 108 -6.84 -1.36 -14.63
C ARG A 108 -8.04 -1.41 -13.69
N ALA A 109 -7.87 -1.95 -12.49
CA ALA A 109 -8.88 -1.98 -11.44
C ALA A 109 -8.85 -0.74 -10.54
N GLY A 110 -7.91 0.20 -10.75
CA GLY A 110 -7.74 1.36 -9.89
C GLY A 110 -7.15 1.03 -8.52
N ILE A 111 -6.44 -0.10 -8.38
CA ILE A 111 -5.91 -0.59 -7.11
C ILE A 111 -4.42 -0.30 -7.04
N ALA A 112 -3.99 0.36 -5.98
CA ALA A 112 -2.57 0.56 -5.69
C ALA A 112 -1.95 -0.67 -5.01
N LEU A 113 -0.62 -0.83 -5.16
CA LEU A 113 0.17 -1.87 -4.48
C LEU A 113 1.39 -1.25 -3.83
N ALA A 114 1.56 -1.47 -2.53
CA ALA A 114 2.74 -1.09 -1.76
C ALA A 114 3.29 -2.29 -0.97
N ASN A 115 4.54 -2.21 -0.54
CA ASN A 115 5.13 -3.22 0.33
C ASN A 115 5.98 -2.62 1.46
N ALA A 116 6.08 -3.37 2.57
CA ALA A 116 7.07 -3.20 3.62
C ALA A 116 7.68 -4.57 3.95
N HIS A 117 8.93 -4.75 3.59
CA HIS A 117 9.65 -6.03 3.67
C HIS A 117 10.61 -6.03 4.88
N THR A 118 11.92 -5.92 4.66
CA THR A 118 12.89 -5.96 5.76
C THR A 118 12.73 -4.82 6.75
N THR A 119 12.17 -3.69 6.35
CA THR A 119 11.79 -2.61 7.26
C THR A 119 10.78 -3.07 8.31
N LEU A 120 9.80 -3.87 7.92
CA LEU A 120 8.80 -4.42 8.83
C LEU A 120 9.38 -5.56 9.71
N ASP A 121 10.32 -6.35 9.17
CA ASP A 121 11.03 -7.36 9.96
C ASP A 121 11.83 -6.75 11.09
N ALA A 122 12.53 -5.64 10.84
CA ALA A 122 13.41 -4.96 11.78
C ALA A 122 12.69 -3.92 12.67
N ALA A 123 11.45 -3.55 12.36
CA ALA A 123 10.70 -2.57 13.13
C ALA A 123 10.39 -3.04 14.54
N HIS A 124 10.30 -2.09 15.48
CA HIS A 124 9.83 -2.38 16.83
C HIS A 124 8.39 -2.93 16.78
N GLY A 125 8.16 -4.10 17.37
CA GLY A 125 6.88 -4.79 17.26
C GLY A 125 6.59 -5.38 15.88
N GLY A 126 7.58 -5.41 14.98
CA GLY A 126 7.47 -6.00 13.66
C GLY A 126 7.47 -7.53 13.64
N VAL A 127 7.67 -8.12 12.45
CA VAL A 127 7.53 -9.56 12.24
C VAL A 127 8.48 -10.38 13.12
N ALA A 128 9.76 -9.98 13.23
CA ALA A 128 10.73 -10.69 14.08
C ALA A 128 10.33 -10.65 15.56
N ALA A 129 9.85 -9.51 16.06
CA ALA A 129 9.38 -9.38 17.43
C ALA A 129 8.11 -10.19 17.68
N ALA A 130 7.17 -10.20 16.75
CA ALA A 130 5.94 -10.98 16.82
C ALA A 130 6.22 -12.49 16.87
N LEU A 131 7.14 -12.97 16.03
CA LEU A 131 7.56 -14.38 16.03
C LEU A 131 8.27 -14.78 17.34
N ALA A 132 9.06 -13.88 17.91
CA ALA A 132 9.75 -14.15 19.19
C ALA A 132 8.79 -14.18 20.40
N ALA A 133 7.62 -13.56 20.28
CA ALA A 133 6.59 -13.51 21.32
C ALA A 133 5.53 -14.63 21.22
N ALA A 134 5.52 -15.38 20.11
CA ALA A 134 4.56 -16.46 19.84
C ALA A 134 5.04 -17.80 20.44
#